data_e8710f4ed174174f6ae4bac1e8abf615
#
_entry.id   e8710f4ed174174f6ae4bac1e8abf615
#
_cell.length_a   1.000
_cell.length_b   1.000
_cell.length_c   1.000
_cell.angle_alpha   90.00
_cell.angle_beta   90.00
_cell.angle_gamma   90.00
#
_symmetry.space_group_name_H-M   'P 1'
#
loop_
_entity.id
_entity.type
_entity.pdbx_description
1 polymer ?
#
loop_
_entity_poly.entity_id
_entity_poly.type
_entity_poly.pdbx_seq_one_letter_code
_entity_poly.pdbx_strand_id
1 'polypeptide(L)'
;MVDSDIRLEALSALCNTPVTSCQAQVLGHGPCLASALPMSVMGFVSAAMGRSGDDGEGLVIDEDEFFDRRYDFDFSKLKDKCTYYRGGEVYHRPCGWLRFALKVWDKYPDGNVWLGERGHCTTTYSKLGEWPVSYHGTSKNGARAIIVTNYQPGPGQKYGRGVYSTPYLEDAVDYTKTFQSKATGKKYRVVMQNRMNPAYREKHNGDKYWLLPIPEGLTQDQEQDLVEKAIRPCAVLIKPL
;
A
#
# COMPACT_ATOMS: atom_id res chain seq x y z
N MET A 1 15.14 -8.38 -6.74
CA MET A 1 15.15 -6.97 -6.30
C MET A 1 14.46 -6.15 -7.37
N VAL A 2 13.57 -5.24 -7.01
CA VAL A 2 12.95 -4.34 -8.00
C VAL A 2 14.00 -3.35 -8.48
N ASP A 3 14.03 -3.10 -9.79
CA ASP A 3 14.90 -2.10 -10.39
C ASP A 3 14.60 -0.71 -9.78
N SER A 4 15.66 0.01 -9.38
CA SER A 4 15.53 1.31 -8.70
C SER A 4 14.80 2.35 -9.54
N ASP A 5 15.08 2.37 -10.85
CA ASP A 5 14.53 3.37 -11.75
C ASP A 5 13.03 3.11 -12.01
N ILE A 6 12.66 1.84 -12.19
CA ILE A 6 11.25 1.43 -12.32
C ILE A 6 10.49 1.75 -11.05
N ARG A 7 11.10 1.54 -9.89
CA ARG A 7 10.50 1.83 -8.59
C ARG A 7 10.20 3.32 -8.43
N LEU A 8 11.22 4.17 -8.59
CA LEU A 8 11.08 5.61 -8.43
C LEU A 8 10.11 6.20 -9.45
N GLU A 9 10.12 5.73 -10.69
CA GLU A 9 9.16 6.14 -11.71
C GLU A 9 7.73 5.79 -11.32
N ALA A 10 7.48 4.54 -10.90
CA ALA A 10 6.15 4.07 -10.54
C ALA A 10 5.61 4.81 -9.31
N LEU A 11 6.45 5.03 -8.29
CA LEU A 11 6.08 5.80 -7.10
C LEU A 11 5.85 7.27 -7.41
N SER A 12 6.68 7.89 -8.26
CA SER A 12 6.48 9.27 -8.70
C SER A 12 5.18 9.42 -9.50
N ALA A 13 4.86 8.45 -10.36
CA ALA A 13 3.58 8.42 -11.07
C ALA A 13 2.39 8.26 -10.12
N LEU A 14 2.52 7.42 -9.09
CA LEU A 14 1.51 7.25 -8.05
C LEU A 14 1.32 8.53 -7.25
N CYS A 15 2.38 9.14 -6.77
CA CYS A 15 2.35 10.33 -5.92
C CYS A 15 2.07 11.62 -6.69
N ASN A 16 2.16 11.61 -8.02
CA ASN A 16 2.06 12.78 -8.90
C ASN A 16 3.07 13.90 -8.58
N THR A 17 4.23 13.49 -8.04
CA THR A 17 5.37 14.35 -7.70
C THR A 17 6.65 13.52 -7.76
N PRO A 18 7.82 14.11 -8.00
CA PRO A 18 9.07 13.39 -7.96
C PRO A 18 9.27 12.67 -6.62
N VAL A 19 9.61 11.40 -6.67
CA VAL A 19 10.03 10.60 -5.52
C VAL A 19 11.50 10.33 -5.67
N THR A 20 12.29 10.65 -4.67
CA THR A 20 13.74 10.45 -4.66
C THR A 20 14.17 9.70 -3.41
N SER A 21 15.37 9.11 -3.46
CA SER A 21 16.03 8.56 -2.29
C SER A 21 17.09 9.53 -1.80
N CYS A 22 17.07 9.89 -0.52
CA CYS A 22 18.10 10.72 0.09
C CYS A 22 19.52 10.16 -0.09
N GLN A 23 19.66 8.82 -0.23
CA GLN A 23 20.95 8.18 -0.48
C GLN A 23 21.51 8.48 -1.87
N ALA A 24 20.66 8.73 -2.87
CA ALA A 24 21.11 9.08 -4.22
C ALA A 24 21.70 10.50 -4.30
N GLN A 25 21.29 11.39 -3.39
CA GLN A 25 21.79 12.78 -3.35
C GLN A 25 23.21 12.88 -2.76
N VAL A 26 23.65 11.92 -1.96
CA VAL A 26 24.98 11.94 -1.31
C VAL A 26 26.12 11.52 -2.28
N LEU A 27 25.80 10.80 -3.35
CA LEU A 27 26.80 10.28 -4.29
C LEU A 27 26.97 11.12 -5.57
N GLY A 28 26.14 12.13 -5.79
CA GLY A 28 26.21 13.02 -6.95
C GLY A 28 26.89 14.34 -6.58
N HIS A 29 28.13 14.54 -7.05
CA HIS A 29 28.81 15.85 -7.03
C HIS A 29 28.12 16.81 -8.03
N GLY A 30 26.92 17.28 -7.67
CA GLY A 30 26.26 18.40 -8.32
C GLY A 30 25.99 19.50 -7.30
N PRO A 31 25.91 20.77 -7.71
CA PRO A 31 25.61 21.84 -6.77
C PRO A 31 24.27 21.53 -6.08
N CYS A 32 24.33 21.38 -4.77
CA CYS A 32 23.18 21.22 -3.92
C CYS A 32 22.29 22.45 -4.10
N LEU A 33 21.18 22.32 -4.81
CA LEU A 33 20.09 23.30 -4.74
C LEU A 33 19.49 23.17 -3.34
N ALA A 34 19.95 24.02 -2.44
CA ALA A 34 19.69 24.01 -1.01
C ALA A 34 18.26 24.47 -0.66
N SER A 35 17.22 24.00 -1.34
CA SER A 35 15.83 24.40 -1.05
C SER A 35 14.76 23.34 -1.21
N ALA A 36 15.07 22.10 -1.57
CA ALA A 36 14.07 21.02 -1.51
C ALA A 36 14.05 20.44 -0.10
N LEU A 37 13.27 21.01 0.79
CA LEU A 37 12.95 20.37 2.07
C LEU A 37 12.12 19.10 1.78
N PRO A 38 12.45 17.96 2.41
CA PRO A 38 11.61 16.76 2.31
C PRO A 38 10.19 17.10 2.76
N MET A 39 9.21 16.68 1.99
CA MET A 39 7.82 16.92 2.30
C MET A 39 7.45 16.20 3.59
N SER A 40 7.05 16.94 4.61
CA SER A 40 6.48 16.36 5.83
C SER A 40 5.21 15.58 5.53
N VAL A 41 4.79 14.72 6.47
CA VAL A 41 3.49 14.01 6.40
C VAL A 41 2.35 14.95 6.03
N MET A 42 2.33 16.17 6.58
CA MET A 42 1.34 17.20 6.26
C MET A 42 1.37 17.64 4.79
N GLY A 43 2.55 17.78 4.21
CA GLY A 43 2.72 18.10 2.78
C GLY A 43 2.23 16.97 1.86
N PHE A 44 2.49 15.71 2.24
CA PHE A 44 1.98 14.57 1.47
C PHE A 44 0.46 14.46 1.56
N VAL A 45 -0.13 14.67 2.74
CA VAL A 45 -1.59 14.73 2.93
C VAL A 45 -2.19 15.81 2.04
N SER A 46 -1.62 17.02 2.04
CA SER A 46 -2.09 18.12 1.20
C SER A 46 -2.02 17.79 -0.29
N ALA A 47 -0.92 17.21 -0.75
CA ALA A 47 -0.77 16.76 -2.13
C ALA A 47 -1.71 15.58 -2.47
N ALA A 48 -1.94 14.66 -1.52
CA ALA A 48 -2.86 13.54 -1.67
C ALA A 48 -4.31 13.99 -1.82
N MET A 49 -4.71 15.05 -1.12
CA MET A 49 -6.07 15.60 -1.15
C MET A 49 -6.35 16.58 -2.30
N GLY A 50 -5.40 16.75 -3.23
CA GLY A 50 -5.62 17.54 -4.45
C GLY A 50 -5.60 19.05 -4.23
N ARG A 51 -5.13 19.54 -3.09
CA ARG A 51 -4.83 20.98 -2.92
C ARG A 51 -3.49 21.26 -3.58
N SER A 52 -3.53 21.54 -4.88
CA SER A 52 -2.40 22.12 -5.60
C SER A 52 -2.26 23.58 -5.18
N GLY A 53 -1.32 23.86 -4.31
CA GLY A 53 -0.70 25.18 -4.30
C GLY A 53 0.11 25.28 -5.59
N ASP A 54 -0.30 26.14 -6.48
CA ASP A 54 0.37 26.46 -7.74
C ASP A 54 1.53 27.43 -7.43
N ASP A 55 2.58 26.90 -6.82
CA ASP A 55 3.85 27.62 -6.66
C ASP A 55 4.98 26.66 -7.03
N GLY A 56 5.58 26.95 -8.18
CA GLY A 56 6.52 26.14 -8.96
C GLY A 56 7.85 25.71 -8.30
N GLU A 57 7.87 25.42 -7.02
CA GLU A 57 8.96 24.70 -6.37
C GLU A 57 8.63 23.22 -6.31
N GLY A 58 9.40 22.40 -7.00
CA GLY A 58 9.20 20.96 -7.11
C GLY A 58 9.26 20.28 -5.74
N LEU A 59 8.09 20.05 -5.15
CA LEU A 59 7.95 19.22 -3.96
C LEU A 59 8.49 17.81 -4.28
N VAL A 60 9.48 17.38 -3.53
CA VAL A 60 10.11 16.07 -3.63
C VAL A 60 9.69 15.25 -2.42
N ILE A 61 9.21 14.01 -2.66
CA ILE A 61 8.92 13.07 -1.59
C ILE A 61 10.17 12.23 -1.32
N ASP A 62 10.59 12.20 -0.06
CA ASP A 62 11.56 11.19 0.38
C ASP A 62 10.86 9.83 0.50
N GLU A 63 11.29 8.88 -0.34
CA GLU A 63 10.71 7.55 -0.33
C GLU A 63 10.88 6.84 1.02
N ASP A 64 11.97 7.09 1.73
CA ASP A 64 12.29 6.43 3.00
C ASP A 64 11.35 6.85 4.15
N GLU A 65 10.52 7.89 3.96
CA GLU A 65 9.49 8.26 4.93
C GLU A 65 8.31 7.26 4.92
N PHE A 66 7.92 6.77 3.75
CA PHE A 66 6.71 5.94 3.58
C PHE A 66 6.99 4.51 3.18
N PHE A 67 8.17 4.23 2.60
CA PHE A 67 8.49 2.94 2.00
C PHE A 67 9.72 2.31 2.63
N ASP A 68 9.74 0.98 2.63
CA ASP A 68 10.87 0.19 3.10
C ASP A 68 11.38 -0.73 1.99
N ARG A 69 12.40 -0.27 1.26
CA ARG A 69 13.00 -0.99 0.12
C ARG A 69 13.46 -2.41 0.44
N ARG A 70 13.82 -2.69 1.71
CA ARG A 70 14.31 -4.00 2.15
C ARG A 70 13.28 -5.10 1.95
N TYR A 71 12.00 -4.74 1.87
CA TYR A 71 10.88 -5.66 1.72
C TYR A 71 10.16 -5.52 0.39
N ASP A 72 10.71 -4.76 -0.57
CA ASP A 72 10.21 -4.74 -1.94
C ASP A 72 10.40 -6.10 -2.60
N PHE A 73 9.48 -6.45 -3.48
CA PHE A 73 9.56 -7.72 -4.19
C PHE A 73 9.01 -7.63 -5.61
N ASP A 74 9.73 -8.22 -6.56
CA ASP A 74 9.32 -8.30 -7.96
C ASP A 74 8.60 -9.61 -8.24
N PHE A 75 7.28 -9.55 -8.35
CA PHE A 75 6.44 -10.65 -8.77
C PHE A 75 6.12 -10.62 -10.28
N SER A 76 6.62 -9.64 -11.05
CA SER A 76 6.18 -9.37 -12.42
C SER A 76 6.34 -10.57 -13.36
N LYS A 77 7.38 -11.36 -13.15
CA LYS A 77 7.70 -12.54 -13.96
C LYS A 77 7.45 -13.87 -13.27
N LEU A 78 6.88 -13.84 -12.05
CA LEU A 78 6.64 -15.05 -11.27
C LEU A 78 5.32 -15.71 -11.67
N LYS A 79 5.35 -17.04 -11.57
CA LYS A 79 4.18 -17.92 -11.60
C LYS A 79 4.29 -18.86 -10.41
N ASP A 80 3.23 -18.98 -9.64
CA ASP A 80 3.22 -19.87 -8.49
C ASP A 80 3.23 -21.34 -8.94
N LYS A 81 4.10 -22.13 -8.29
CA LYS A 81 4.22 -23.58 -8.49
C LYS A 81 3.77 -24.36 -7.26
N CYS A 82 3.48 -23.70 -6.16
CA CYS A 82 3.04 -24.27 -4.91
C CYS A 82 2.07 -23.32 -4.20
N THR A 83 1.40 -23.82 -3.18
CA THR A 83 0.48 -23.03 -2.35
C THR A 83 1.26 -22.34 -1.23
N TYR A 84 0.94 -21.09 -1.01
CA TYR A 84 1.49 -20.25 0.05
C TYR A 84 0.41 -19.99 1.10
N TYR A 85 0.82 -19.82 2.36
CA TYR A 85 -0.08 -19.55 3.47
C TYR A 85 0.38 -18.34 4.25
N ARG A 86 -0.57 -17.51 4.72
CA ARG A 86 -0.34 -16.38 5.63
C ARG A 86 -1.51 -16.30 6.60
N GLY A 87 -1.19 -16.25 7.90
CA GLY A 87 -2.22 -16.23 8.93
C GLY A 87 -3.16 -17.44 8.89
N GLY A 88 -2.66 -18.61 8.45
CA GLY A 88 -3.46 -19.83 8.27
C GLY A 88 -4.34 -19.86 7.02
N GLU A 89 -4.39 -18.80 6.24
CA GLU A 89 -5.17 -18.70 5.00
C GLU A 89 -4.28 -18.87 3.76
N VAL A 90 -4.87 -19.32 2.66
CA VAL A 90 -4.15 -19.37 1.37
C VAL A 90 -3.75 -17.95 0.96
N TYR A 91 -2.48 -17.79 0.63
CA TYR A 91 -1.94 -16.53 0.14
C TYR A 91 -1.78 -16.60 -1.39
N HIS A 92 -2.69 -15.98 -2.10
CA HIS A 92 -2.58 -15.78 -3.54
C HIS A 92 -1.56 -14.66 -3.80
N ARG A 93 -0.31 -15.03 -4.14
CA ARG A 93 0.76 -14.06 -4.36
C ARG A 93 0.44 -13.15 -5.55
N PRO A 94 0.88 -11.88 -5.53
CA PRO A 94 0.57 -10.91 -6.57
C PRO A 94 1.43 -11.11 -7.82
N CYS A 95 1.41 -12.30 -8.42
CA CYS A 95 2.14 -12.63 -9.64
C CYS A 95 1.74 -11.68 -10.77
N GLY A 96 2.74 -11.18 -11.50
CA GLY A 96 2.54 -10.17 -12.54
C GLY A 96 2.58 -8.71 -12.05
N TRP A 97 2.90 -8.47 -10.77
CA TRP A 97 2.94 -7.13 -10.16
C TRP A 97 4.30 -6.82 -9.53
N LEU A 98 4.60 -5.55 -9.39
CA LEU A 98 5.69 -5.04 -8.55
C LEU A 98 5.12 -4.72 -7.17
N ARG A 99 5.81 -5.15 -6.11
CA ARG A 99 5.43 -4.89 -4.73
C ARG A 99 6.41 -3.90 -4.10
N PHE A 100 5.89 -2.77 -3.64
CA PHE A 100 6.61 -1.75 -2.88
C PHE A 100 6.11 -1.78 -1.45
N ALA A 101 7.00 -2.16 -0.52
CA ALA A 101 6.64 -2.30 0.88
C ALA A 101 6.45 -0.94 1.54
N LEU A 102 5.42 -0.82 2.37
CA LEU A 102 5.24 0.34 3.24
C LEU A 102 6.11 0.21 4.49
N LYS A 103 6.53 1.35 5.04
CA LYS A 103 7.31 1.43 6.28
C LYS A 103 6.40 1.24 7.49
N VAL A 104 6.11 -0.03 7.80
CA VAL A 104 5.17 -0.41 8.87
C VAL A 104 5.82 -1.16 10.02
N TRP A 105 7.11 -1.45 9.92
CA TRP A 105 7.88 -2.08 10.99
C TRP A 105 7.97 -1.11 12.18
N ASP A 106 7.65 -1.60 13.37
CA ASP A 106 7.56 -0.84 14.62
C ASP A 106 6.57 0.36 14.60
N LYS A 107 5.64 0.37 13.64
CA LYS A 107 4.64 1.43 13.53
C LYS A 107 3.50 1.27 14.54
N TYR A 108 3.13 0.04 14.89
CA TYR A 108 1.96 -0.27 15.71
C TYR A 108 2.38 -0.72 17.12
N PRO A 109 1.62 -0.35 18.17
CA PRO A 109 2.00 -0.60 19.57
C PRO A 109 1.99 -2.08 19.96
N ASP A 110 1.29 -2.93 19.22
CA ASP A 110 1.23 -4.39 19.40
C ASP A 110 2.39 -5.14 18.72
N GLY A 111 3.39 -4.41 18.22
CA GLY A 111 4.59 -4.96 17.60
C GLY A 111 4.39 -5.45 16.17
N ASN A 112 5.20 -6.42 15.74
CA ASN A 112 5.34 -6.79 14.32
C ASN A 112 4.87 -8.23 14.01
N VAL A 113 4.36 -8.97 14.99
CA VAL A 113 3.98 -10.39 14.83
C VAL A 113 2.96 -10.57 13.69
N TRP A 114 2.06 -9.61 13.50
CA TRP A 114 1.05 -9.59 12.46
C TRP A 114 1.62 -9.61 11.03
N LEU A 115 2.86 -9.12 10.83
CA LEU A 115 3.56 -9.15 9.54
C LEU A 115 4.12 -10.53 9.17
N GLY A 116 4.34 -11.40 10.17
CA GLY A 116 5.06 -12.64 9.97
C GLY A 116 6.58 -12.47 9.95
N GLU A 117 7.29 -13.42 9.38
CA GLU A 117 8.76 -13.37 9.29
C GLU A 117 9.28 -12.45 8.20
N ARG A 118 10.49 -11.94 8.41
CA ARG A 118 11.29 -11.29 7.36
C ARG A 118 11.51 -12.30 6.21
N GLY A 119 11.39 -11.83 4.97
CA GLY A 119 11.51 -12.71 3.79
C GLY A 119 10.24 -13.50 3.44
N HIS A 120 9.11 -13.17 4.05
CA HIS A 120 7.82 -13.84 3.87
C HIS A 120 7.34 -13.98 2.41
N CYS A 121 7.89 -13.23 1.45
CA CYS A 121 7.48 -13.36 0.05
C CYS A 121 7.85 -14.72 -0.58
N THR A 122 8.77 -15.45 -0.01
CA THR A 122 9.29 -16.73 -0.54
C THR A 122 8.91 -17.96 0.29
N THR A 123 8.60 -17.80 1.58
CA THR A 123 8.21 -18.92 2.45
C THR A 123 6.80 -19.39 2.14
N THR A 124 6.55 -20.70 2.21
CA THR A 124 5.25 -21.31 1.87
C THR A 124 4.32 -21.45 3.08
N TYR A 125 4.83 -21.36 4.29
CA TYR A 125 4.09 -21.59 5.53
C TYR A 125 3.82 -20.29 6.29
N SER A 126 2.78 -20.32 7.13
CA SER A 126 2.43 -19.23 8.05
C SER A 126 3.27 -19.28 9.32
N LYS A 127 3.45 -18.12 9.93
CA LYS A 127 3.93 -17.99 11.32
C LYS A 127 2.78 -17.82 12.29
N LEU A 128 2.99 -18.26 13.52
CA LEU A 128 1.99 -18.07 14.58
C LEU A 128 1.78 -16.57 14.84
N GLY A 129 0.53 -16.14 14.85
CA GLY A 129 0.13 -14.76 15.11
C GLY A 129 0.24 -13.83 13.90
N GLU A 130 0.77 -14.28 12.75
CA GLU A 130 0.71 -13.45 11.54
C GLU A 130 -0.73 -13.34 11.03
N TRP A 131 -1.06 -12.21 10.43
CA TRP A 131 -2.38 -12.00 9.83
C TRP A 131 -2.42 -12.41 8.38
N PRO A 132 -3.55 -12.93 7.89
CA PRO A 132 -3.73 -13.23 6.47
C PRO A 132 -3.63 -12.00 5.59
N VAL A 133 -3.28 -12.24 4.33
CA VAL A 133 -3.13 -11.19 3.31
C VAL A 133 -4.46 -10.98 2.60
N SER A 134 -4.80 -9.71 2.37
CA SER A 134 -5.88 -9.32 1.48
C SER A 134 -5.46 -8.18 0.55
N TYR A 135 -6.30 -7.94 -0.47
CA TYR A 135 -6.11 -6.93 -1.50
C TYR A 135 -7.27 -5.96 -1.52
N HIS A 136 -6.97 -4.70 -1.79
CA HIS A 136 -7.97 -3.66 -1.95
C HIS A 136 -7.69 -2.86 -3.22
N GLY A 137 -8.56 -3.00 -4.20
CA GLY A 137 -8.49 -2.24 -5.44
C GLY A 137 -8.96 -0.81 -5.23
N THR A 138 -8.20 0.16 -5.73
CA THR A 138 -8.52 1.56 -5.53
C THR A 138 -8.00 2.44 -6.68
N SER A 139 -8.36 3.71 -6.66
CA SER A 139 -7.78 4.72 -7.54
C SER A 139 -6.39 5.16 -7.05
N LYS A 140 -5.63 5.86 -7.91
CA LYS A 140 -4.38 6.50 -7.52
C LYS A 140 -4.54 7.37 -6.26
N ASN A 141 -5.58 8.21 -6.22
CA ASN A 141 -5.81 9.10 -5.07
C ASN A 141 -6.21 8.32 -3.81
N GLY A 142 -7.01 7.26 -3.95
CA GLY A 142 -7.34 6.38 -2.84
C GLY A 142 -6.11 5.69 -2.26
N ALA A 143 -5.22 5.15 -3.11
CA ALA A 143 -3.98 4.54 -2.65
C ALA A 143 -3.09 5.54 -1.87
N ARG A 144 -2.96 6.77 -2.37
CA ARG A 144 -2.23 7.85 -1.70
C ARG A 144 -2.80 8.17 -0.32
N ALA A 145 -4.12 8.30 -0.23
CA ALA A 145 -4.80 8.54 1.05
C ALA A 145 -4.54 7.38 2.03
N ILE A 146 -4.69 6.13 1.60
CA ILE A 146 -4.47 4.95 2.45
C ILE A 146 -3.02 4.86 2.95
N ILE A 147 -2.03 5.19 2.13
CA ILE A 147 -0.60 5.21 2.54
C ILE A 147 -0.39 6.16 3.72
N VAL A 148 -1.04 7.32 3.69
CA VAL A 148 -0.83 8.40 4.67
C VAL A 148 -1.72 8.25 5.90
N THR A 149 -3.02 8.03 5.70
CA THR A 149 -4.03 8.11 6.76
C THR A 149 -4.67 6.78 7.12
N ASN A 150 -4.22 5.67 6.48
CA ASN A 150 -4.88 4.38 6.56
C ASN A 150 -6.28 4.40 5.90
N TYR A 151 -7.04 3.32 6.05
CA TYR A 151 -8.39 3.20 5.50
C TYR A 151 -9.37 4.09 6.23
N GLN A 152 -10.35 4.58 5.46
CA GLN A 152 -11.57 5.17 6.00
C GLN A 152 -12.77 4.32 5.58
N PRO A 153 -13.76 4.10 6.46
CA PRO A 153 -14.95 3.34 6.14
C PRO A 153 -15.71 3.97 4.98
N GLY A 154 -16.10 3.15 4.01
CA GLY A 154 -17.01 3.59 2.94
C GLY A 154 -18.45 3.74 3.43
N PRO A 155 -19.31 4.45 2.67
CA PRO A 155 -20.70 4.77 3.08
C PRO A 155 -21.65 3.58 3.14
N GLY A 156 -21.17 2.38 2.88
CA GLY A 156 -21.96 1.16 2.84
C GLY A 156 -22.03 0.57 1.45
N GLN A 157 -21.87 -0.72 1.42
CA GLN A 157 -21.92 -1.57 0.22
C GLN A 157 -22.88 -2.73 0.49
N LYS A 158 -22.93 -3.70 -0.38
CA LYS A 158 -23.85 -4.85 -0.32
C LYS A 158 -23.92 -5.55 1.05
N TYR A 159 -22.83 -5.56 1.81
CA TYR A 159 -22.72 -6.28 3.09
C TYR A 159 -22.60 -5.33 4.30
N GLY A 160 -22.84 -4.05 4.13
CA GLY A 160 -22.83 -3.05 5.20
C GLY A 160 -21.70 -2.04 5.11
N ARG A 161 -21.68 -1.12 6.07
CA ARG A 161 -20.66 -0.06 6.19
C ARG A 161 -19.34 -0.65 6.70
N GLY A 162 -18.22 -0.27 6.09
CA GLY A 162 -16.91 -0.74 6.53
C GLY A 162 -15.81 -0.66 5.48
N VAL A 163 -14.73 -1.39 5.73
CA VAL A 163 -13.60 -1.52 4.81
C VAL A 163 -13.64 -2.89 4.16
N TYR A 164 -13.73 -2.90 2.84
CA TYR A 164 -13.78 -4.11 2.02
C TYR A 164 -12.40 -4.48 1.50
N SER A 165 -12.09 -5.75 1.50
CA SER A 165 -10.93 -6.33 0.83
C SER A 165 -11.27 -7.73 0.30
N THR A 166 -10.35 -8.36 -0.39
CA THR A 166 -10.51 -9.71 -0.94
C THR A 166 -9.18 -10.48 -0.86
N PRO A 167 -9.18 -11.80 -0.62
CA PRO A 167 -7.96 -12.60 -0.72
C PRO A 167 -7.50 -12.79 -2.17
N TYR A 168 -8.34 -12.48 -3.16
CA TYR A 168 -8.08 -12.67 -4.58
C TYR A 168 -7.69 -11.37 -5.26
N LEU A 169 -6.47 -11.32 -5.81
CA LEU A 169 -5.95 -10.11 -6.46
C LEU A 169 -6.80 -9.71 -7.67
N GLU A 170 -7.25 -10.66 -8.45
CA GLU A 170 -8.07 -10.44 -9.65
C GLU A 170 -9.35 -9.68 -9.31
N ASP A 171 -10.01 -10.05 -8.22
CA ASP A 171 -11.22 -9.36 -7.77
C ASP A 171 -10.94 -7.93 -7.32
N ALA A 172 -9.77 -7.68 -6.70
CA ALA A 172 -9.37 -6.34 -6.33
C ALA A 172 -9.07 -5.47 -7.57
N VAL A 173 -8.55 -6.06 -8.64
CA VAL A 173 -8.22 -5.34 -9.89
C VAL A 173 -9.46 -4.72 -10.54
N ASP A 174 -10.63 -5.32 -10.40
CA ASP A 174 -11.89 -4.79 -10.95
C ASP A 174 -12.28 -3.42 -10.37
N TYR A 175 -11.78 -3.10 -9.17
CA TYR A 175 -12.00 -1.81 -8.50
C TYR A 175 -10.90 -0.78 -8.75
N THR A 176 -9.90 -1.10 -9.58
CA THR A 176 -8.80 -0.18 -9.87
C THR A 176 -9.14 0.78 -11.02
N LYS A 177 -8.49 1.96 -11.03
CA LYS A 177 -8.46 2.86 -12.17
C LYS A 177 -7.05 2.96 -12.71
N THR A 178 -6.91 2.89 -14.04
CA THR A 178 -5.64 3.16 -14.70
C THR A 178 -5.25 4.62 -14.49
N PHE A 179 -3.97 4.86 -14.18
CA PHE A 179 -3.38 6.19 -14.13
C PHE A 179 -2.13 6.26 -15.00
N GLN A 180 -1.72 7.47 -15.34
CA GLN A 180 -0.60 7.69 -16.24
C GLN A 180 0.46 8.57 -15.58
N SER A 181 1.73 8.23 -15.80
CA SER A 181 2.86 9.09 -15.46
C SER A 181 2.84 10.34 -16.33
N LYS A 182 2.90 11.51 -15.73
CA LYS A 182 3.02 12.77 -16.46
C LYS A 182 4.39 12.92 -17.12
N ALA A 183 5.43 12.31 -16.53
CA ALA A 183 6.80 12.42 -17.03
C ALA A 183 7.06 11.52 -18.23
N THR A 184 6.57 10.27 -18.20
CA THR A 184 6.93 9.24 -19.20
C THR A 184 5.77 8.79 -20.07
N GLY A 185 4.55 9.14 -19.73
CA GLY A 185 3.34 8.67 -20.41
C GLY A 185 2.98 7.20 -20.14
N LYS A 186 3.78 6.45 -19.39
CA LYS A 186 3.48 5.06 -19.04
C LYS A 186 2.23 4.96 -18.18
N LYS A 187 1.46 3.90 -18.40
CA LYS A 187 0.21 3.63 -17.67
C LYS A 187 0.42 2.57 -16.61
N TYR A 188 -0.31 2.72 -15.50
CA TYR A 188 -0.21 1.86 -14.33
C TYR A 188 -1.58 1.56 -13.73
N ARG A 189 -1.65 0.45 -13.00
CA ARG A 189 -2.72 0.16 -12.02
C ARG A 189 -2.11 0.02 -10.64
N VAL A 190 -2.92 0.30 -9.61
CA VAL A 190 -2.53 0.19 -8.21
C VAL A 190 -3.54 -0.64 -7.43
N VAL A 191 -3.02 -1.52 -6.55
CA VAL A 191 -3.78 -2.29 -5.57
C VAL A 191 -3.04 -2.18 -4.24
N MET A 192 -3.76 -1.99 -3.13
CA MET A 192 -3.19 -2.06 -1.79
C MET A 192 -3.14 -3.51 -1.33
N GLN A 193 -1.99 -3.93 -0.81
CA GLN A 193 -1.84 -5.22 -0.12
C GLN A 193 -1.88 -4.98 1.39
N ASN A 194 -2.72 -5.74 2.07
CA ASN A 194 -3.00 -5.57 3.49
C ASN A 194 -2.73 -6.85 4.27
N ARG A 195 -2.59 -6.67 5.58
CA ARG A 195 -2.78 -7.71 6.58
C ARG A 195 -4.12 -7.46 7.28
N MET A 196 -4.95 -8.48 7.35
CA MET A 196 -6.31 -8.41 7.90
C MET A 196 -6.39 -9.27 9.16
N ASN A 197 -6.70 -8.65 10.30
CA ASN A 197 -6.85 -9.36 11.55
C ASN A 197 -8.11 -10.25 11.51
N PRO A 198 -7.96 -11.58 11.62
CA PRO A 198 -9.10 -12.49 11.50
C PRO A 198 -10.13 -12.32 12.62
N ALA A 199 -9.76 -11.71 13.77
CA ALA A 199 -10.69 -11.46 14.87
C ALA A 199 -11.73 -10.37 14.58
N TYR A 200 -11.48 -9.51 13.58
CA TYR A 200 -12.37 -8.39 13.22
C TYR A 200 -13.01 -8.55 11.85
N ARG A 201 -12.70 -9.64 11.15
CA ARG A 201 -13.09 -9.85 9.77
C ARG A 201 -14.37 -10.67 9.66
N GLU A 202 -15.28 -10.21 8.82
CA GLU A 202 -16.38 -11.00 8.29
C GLU A 202 -16.06 -11.48 6.86
N LYS A 203 -16.44 -12.72 6.57
CA LYS A 203 -16.28 -13.32 5.25
C LYS A 203 -17.63 -13.41 4.55
N HIS A 204 -17.71 -12.97 3.32
CA HIS A 204 -18.92 -12.95 2.52
C HIS A 204 -18.72 -13.58 1.13
N ASN A 205 -19.80 -14.07 0.54
CA ASN A 205 -19.85 -14.62 -0.81
C ASN A 205 -18.81 -15.73 -1.06
N GLY A 206 -18.80 -16.75 -0.21
CA GLY A 206 -17.86 -17.87 -0.34
C GLY A 206 -16.40 -17.45 -0.17
N ASP A 207 -16.14 -16.58 0.77
CA ASP A 207 -14.81 -16.02 1.09
C ASP A 207 -14.25 -15.00 0.07
N LYS A 208 -15.05 -14.61 -0.92
CA LYS A 208 -14.64 -13.65 -1.94
C LYS A 208 -14.43 -12.25 -1.38
N TYR A 209 -15.23 -11.84 -0.40
CA TYR A 209 -15.15 -10.52 0.24
C TYR A 209 -14.86 -10.64 1.73
N TRP A 210 -13.87 -9.92 2.17
CA TRP A 210 -13.52 -9.73 3.57
C TRP A 210 -13.90 -8.31 3.98
N LEU A 211 -14.83 -8.21 4.90
CA LEU A 211 -15.34 -6.96 5.42
C LEU A 211 -14.82 -6.75 6.85
N LEU A 212 -14.26 -5.57 7.10
CA LEU A 212 -14.20 -5.02 8.43
C LEU A 212 -15.49 -4.21 8.64
N PRO A 213 -16.47 -4.70 9.37
CA PRO A 213 -17.68 -3.92 9.66
C PRO A 213 -17.35 -2.78 10.62
N ILE A 214 -17.87 -1.59 10.33
CA ILE A 214 -17.72 -0.41 11.18
C ILE A 214 -19.10 -0.01 11.70
N PRO A 215 -19.37 -0.13 13.00
CA PRO A 215 -20.64 0.27 13.60
C PRO A 215 -20.94 1.75 13.35
N GLU A 216 -22.22 2.08 13.25
CA GLU A 216 -22.67 3.47 13.23
C GLU A 216 -22.50 4.12 14.61
N GLY A 217 -22.35 5.44 14.64
CA GLY A 217 -22.29 6.22 15.88
C GLY A 217 -20.91 6.26 16.56
N LEU A 218 -19.88 5.66 15.97
CA LEU A 218 -18.50 5.83 16.43
C LEU A 218 -18.00 7.24 16.06
N THR A 219 -17.13 7.80 16.91
CA THR A 219 -16.35 8.98 16.55
C THR A 219 -15.28 8.63 15.51
N GLN A 220 -14.76 9.62 14.82
CA GLN A 220 -13.69 9.41 13.82
C GLN A 220 -12.46 8.71 14.44
N ASP A 221 -12.07 9.09 15.65
CA ASP A 221 -10.95 8.46 16.36
C ASP A 221 -11.24 6.99 16.70
N GLN A 222 -12.46 6.68 17.13
CA GLN A 222 -12.86 5.29 17.41
C GLN A 222 -12.90 4.43 16.13
N GLU A 223 -13.35 5.00 15.01
CA GLU A 223 -13.30 4.32 13.71
C GLU A 223 -11.87 4.06 13.29
N GLN A 224 -10.99 5.05 13.42
CA GLN A 224 -9.58 4.92 13.08
C GLN A 224 -8.88 3.87 13.95
N ASP A 225 -9.13 3.87 15.25
CA ASP A 225 -8.63 2.86 16.18
C ASP A 225 -9.07 1.45 15.80
N LEU A 226 -10.34 1.29 15.42
CA LEU A 226 -10.87 0.00 14.98
C LEU A 226 -10.23 -0.46 13.66
N VAL A 227 -10.06 0.45 12.71
CA VAL A 227 -9.38 0.18 11.44
C VAL A 227 -7.95 -0.27 11.69
N GLU A 228 -7.18 0.41 12.54
CA GLU A 228 -5.79 0.06 12.83
C GLU A 228 -5.62 -1.28 13.54
N LYS A 229 -6.60 -1.69 14.35
CA LYS A 229 -6.64 -3.01 15.00
C LYS A 229 -7.01 -4.14 14.03
N ALA A 230 -7.67 -3.82 12.93
CA ALA A 230 -8.29 -4.81 12.06
C ALA A 230 -7.65 -4.96 10.68
N ILE A 231 -7.26 -3.86 10.02
CA ILE A 231 -6.68 -3.91 8.67
C ILE A 231 -5.51 -2.93 8.56
N ARG A 232 -4.36 -3.44 8.14
CA ARG A 232 -3.13 -2.67 8.01
C ARG A 232 -2.57 -2.77 6.60
N PRO A 233 -2.48 -1.67 5.85
CA PRO A 233 -1.79 -1.67 4.56
C PRO A 233 -0.30 -1.93 4.80
N CYS A 234 0.26 -2.89 4.08
CA CYS A 234 1.67 -3.28 4.23
C CYS A 234 2.47 -3.16 2.93
N ALA A 235 1.81 -2.99 1.80
CA ALA A 235 2.48 -2.71 0.54
C ALA A 235 1.53 -2.08 -0.49
N VAL A 236 2.15 -1.42 -1.46
CA VAL A 236 1.52 -0.98 -2.71
C VAL A 236 1.94 -1.93 -3.81
N LEU A 237 0.98 -2.48 -4.53
CA LEU A 237 1.21 -3.26 -5.74
C LEU A 237 0.99 -2.36 -6.95
N ILE A 238 1.98 -2.30 -7.84
CA ILE A 238 1.90 -1.52 -9.07
C ILE A 238 2.13 -2.45 -10.26
N LYS A 239 1.28 -2.33 -11.27
CA LYS A 239 1.42 -3.05 -12.54
C LYS A 239 1.55 -2.05 -13.67
N PRO A 240 2.69 -2.04 -14.39
CA PRO A 240 2.81 -1.39 -15.70
C PRO A 240 1.86 -2.05 -16.71
N LEU A 241 1.28 -1.24 -17.61
CA LEU A 241 0.34 -1.68 -18.65
C LEU A 241 0.93 -1.50 -20.04
#